data_f1423c94d26a424c4fc2a4463b635a5b
#
_entry.id   f1423c94d26a424c4fc2a4463b635a5b
#
_cell.length_a   1.000
_cell.length_b   1.000
_cell.length_c   1.000
_cell.angle_alpha   90.00
_cell.angle_beta   90.00
_cell.angle_gamma   90.00
#
_symmetry.space_group_name_H-M   'P 1'
#
loop_
_entity.id
_entity.type
_entity.pdbx_description
1 polymer ?
#
loop_
_entity_poly.entity_id
_entity_poly.type
_entity_poly.pdbx_seq_one_letter_code
_entity_poly.pdbx_strand_id
1 'polypeptide(L)'
;MKIYEVPRERRYWVVRPDSGRFYDHFCTHGVIALAHLNQLFIEDQKNFFPNQVDLFERVVKFNTDKVKKRTISSHLAQIRTFIYDIKIGDWVLTVGGRGVRYGRVIGNPYISKEKLRVIYDHETQRYSDMDMHLRRNVQWGPVIHREKLPYGLIRALKANQTVFNLDKNWDALYHSIYPAFTFEDRLYLSLKITSKDEIKNYSVTSLFNILNDVEIIGKEISRHGDVDTEHLDSVLEDYVENDKLTITTKAQFHSPGDIWNVISGGLGNIDNWMTYIVVAYSMLFGNQKLGFDGFIDLQTRQKIWDIVLERMKSKHYQKSLESLKIQLPDSDTSKLEDKSNDQQ
;
A
#
# COMPACT_ATOMS: atom_id res chain seq x y z
N MET A 1 -15.94 -0.73 6.55
CA MET A 1 -14.66 -0.59 5.83
C MET A 1 -14.45 0.88 5.52
N LYS A 2 -13.31 1.46 5.85
CA LYS A 2 -13.00 2.86 5.51
C LYS A 2 -12.38 2.87 4.10
N ILE A 3 -12.86 3.74 3.20
CA ILE A 3 -12.22 4.00 1.93
C ILE A 3 -11.12 5.02 2.20
N TYR A 4 -9.88 4.70 1.83
CA TYR A 4 -8.76 5.59 2.03
C TYR A 4 -8.54 6.48 0.81
N GLU A 5 -8.47 7.79 1.02
CA GLU A 5 -8.14 8.73 -0.03
C GLU A 5 -6.61 8.91 -0.11
N VAL A 6 -6.04 8.65 -1.29
CA VAL A 6 -4.61 8.78 -1.53
C VAL A 6 -4.23 10.24 -1.76
N PRO A 7 -3.37 10.85 -0.92
CA PRO A 7 -2.93 12.21 -1.12
C PRO A 7 -2.10 12.36 -2.41
N ARG A 8 -2.44 13.36 -3.25
CA ARG A 8 -1.79 13.59 -4.55
C ARG A 8 -0.29 13.88 -4.45
N GLU A 9 0.12 14.61 -3.42
CA GLU A 9 1.50 15.07 -3.23
C GLU A 9 2.39 14.06 -2.51
N ARG A 10 1.83 12.92 -2.05
CA ARG A 10 2.59 11.93 -1.30
C ARG A 10 3.57 11.21 -2.20
N ARG A 11 4.82 11.10 -1.72
CA ARG A 11 5.86 10.32 -2.38
C ARG A 11 6.20 9.06 -1.60
N TYR A 12 6.84 8.11 -2.28
CA TYR A 12 7.08 6.76 -1.77
C TYR A 12 8.56 6.41 -1.93
N TRP A 13 9.17 6.01 -0.84
CA TRP A 13 10.60 5.78 -0.77
C TRP A 13 10.93 4.42 -0.18
N VAL A 14 12.05 3.84 -0.60
CA VAL A 14 12.69 2.74 0.12
C VAL A 14 13.94 3.25 0.78
N VAL A 15 14.12 2.92 2.06
CA VAL A 15 15.37 3.12 2.78
C VAL A 15 15.81 1.80 3.38
N ARG A 16 16.93 1.26 2.90
CA ARG A 16 17.45 -0.04 3.31
C ARG A 16 18.34 0.07 4.53
N PRO A 17 18.14 -0.79 5.52
CA PRO A 17 18.92 -0.79 6.75
C PRO A 17 20.16 -1.69 6.61
N ASP A 18 21.11 -1.32 5.73
CA ASP A 18 22.35 -2.07 5.49
C ASP A 18 22.07 -3.57 5.22
N SER A 19 21.48 -3.88 4.07
CA SER A 19 21.11 -5.24 3.67
C SER A 19 20.20 -5.98 4.68
N GLY A 20 19.46 -5.24 5.49
CA GLY A 20 18.57 -5.77 6.52
C GLY A 20 19.20 -5.86 7.92
N ARG A 21 20.51 -5.66 8.07
CA ARG A 21 21.22 -5.75 9.35
C ARG A 21 20.61 -4.89 10.45
N PHE A 22 20.22 -3.67 10.14
CA PHE A 22 19.68 -2.71 11.11
C PHE A 22 18.15 -2.55 11.02
N TYR A 23 17.46 -3.53 10.45
CA TYR A 23 15.99 -3.51 10.36
C TYR A 23 15.31 -3.33 11.73
N ASP A 24 15.75 -4.09 12.72
CA ASP A 24 15.18 -4.03 14.07
C ASP A 24 15.47 -2.68 14.73
N HIS A 25 16.63 -2.07 14.47
CA HIS A 25 16.96 -0.73 14.96
C HIS A 25 16.04 0.33 14.37
N PHE A 26 15.80 0.30 13.05
CA PHE A 26 14.85 1.21 12.40
C PHE A 26 13.46 1.09 13.03
N CYS A 27 13.01 -0.14 13.23
CA CYS A 27 11.67 -0.42 13.73
C CYS A 27 11.50 -0.07 15.22
N THR A 28 12.48 -0.41 16.06
CA THR A 28 12.42 -0.20 17.52
C THR A 28 12.54 1.27 17.86
N HIS A 29 13.44 1.99 17.20
CA HIS A 29 13.69 3.40 17.48
C HIS A 29 12.86 4.38 16.67
N GLY A 30 11.99 3.89 15.76
CA GLY A 30 11.13 4.77 14.94
C GLY A 30 11.94 5.67 14.00
N VAL A 31 12.97 5.13 13.35
CA VAL A 31 13.87 5.93 12.49
C VAL A 31 14.13 5.23 11.17
N ILE A 32 14.59 6.02 10.19
CA ILE A 32 15.40 5.61 9.05
C ILE A 32 16.74 6.30 9.13
N ALA A 33 17.80 5.68 8.63
CA ALA A 33 19.16 6.23 8.71
C ALA A 33 20.02 5.87 7.51
N LEU A 34 21.06 6.68 7.28
CA LEU A 34 22.09 6.44 6.28
C LEU A 34 23.48 6.39 6.92
N ALA A 35 24.26 5.36 6.56
CA ALA A 35 25.66 5.24 6.94
C ALA A 35 26.62 5.92 5.95
N HIS A 36 26.11 6.35 4.79
CA HIS A 36 26.97 6.95 3.77
C HIS A 36 27.66 8.19 4.32
N LEU A 37 28.99 8.12 4.35
CA LEU A 37 29.85 9.21 4.79
C LEU A 37 29.59 9.65 6.26
N ASN A 38 29.38 8.69 7.14
CA ASN A 38 29.16 8.92 8.57
C ASN A 38 30.20 9.86 9.20
N GLN A 39 31.45 9.77 8.72
CA GLN A 39 32.56 10.61 9.20
C GLN A 39 32.41 12.11 8.84
N LEU A 40 31.52 12.46 7.91
CA LEU A 40 31.20 13.86 7.60
C LEU A 40 30.20 14.48 8.56
N PHE A 41 29.47 13.66 9.32
CA PHE A 41 28.40 14.07 10.20
C PHE A 41 28.80 13.83 11.66
N ILE A 42 29.70 14.70 12.12
CA ILE A 42 30.40 14.57 13.42
C ILE A 42 29.79 15.40 14.54
N GLU A 43 28.85 16.28 14.26
CA GLU A 43 28.18 17.12 15.27
C GLU A 43 26.68 16.85 15.30
N ASP A 44 26.12 16.77 16.49
CA ASP A 44 24.68 16.59 16.67
C ASP A 44 23.93 17.83 16.19
N GLN A 45 22.89 17.63 15.38
CA GLN A 45 22.11 18.70 14.80
C GLN A 45 20.66 18.30 14.61
N LYS A 46 19.72 19.03 15.24
CA LYS A 46 18.28 18.69 15.24
C LYS A 46 17.59 18.81 13.88
N ASN A 47 18.00 19.78 13.04
CA ASN A 47 17.49 19.97 11.68
C ASN A 47 18.67 20.15 10.75
N PHE A 48 18.89 19.19 9.89
CA PHE A 48 20.07 19.14 9.03
C PHE A 48 19.70 19.39 7.58
N PHE A 49 19.81 20.65 7.15
CA PHE A 49 19.62 21.10 5.77
C PHE A 49 20.81 21.94 5.34
N PRO A 50 22.00 21.35 5.14
CA PRO A 50 23.16 22.10 4.70
C PRO A 50 22.92 22.69 3.30
N ASN A 51 23.66 23.74 2.95
CA ASN A 51 23.72 24.21 1.57
C ASN A 51 24.22 23.06 0.66
N GLN A 52 23.64 22.91 -0.53
CA GLN A 52 24.00 21.82 -1.44
C GLN A 52 25.44 21.90 -1.96
N VAL A 53 25.96 23.13 -2.09
CA VAL A 53 27.38 23.36 -2.49
C VAL A 53 28.29 22.91 -1.37
N ASP A 54 28.03 23.35 -0.14
CA ASP A 54 28.82 22.97 1.03
C ASP A 54 28.82 21.44 1.26
N LEU A 55 27.67 20.81 1.09
CA LEU A 55 27.55 19.36 1.18
C LEU A 55 28.41 18.67 0.11
N PHE A 56 28.36 19.15 -1.13
CA PHE A 56 29.16 18.62 -2.23
C PHE A 56 30.66 18.77 -1.96
N GLU A 57 31.12 19.96 -1.55
CA GLU A 57 32.53 20.23 -1.24
C GLU A 57 33.04 19.33 -0.10
N ARG A 58 32.29 19.17 0.98
CA ARG A 58 32.63 18.27 2.09
C ARG A 58 32.78 16.83 1.61
N VAL A 59 31.82 16.34 0.81
CA VAL A 59 31.84 14.98 0.27
C VAL A 59 33.04 14.75 -0.65
N VAL A 60 33.35 15.70 -1.54
CA VAL A 60 34.49 15.64 -2.45
C VAL A 60 35.80 15.67 -1.66
N LYS A 61 35.98 16.62 -0.75
CA LYS A 61 37.19 16.79 0.07
C LYS A 61 37.48 15.54 0.90
N PHE A 62 36.48 14.86 1.41
CA PHE A 62 36.66 13.66 2.23
C PHE A 62 37.06 12.44 1.41
N ASN A 63 36.72 12.36 0.12
CA ASN A 63 36.84 11.16 -0.69
C ASN A 63 37.98 11.19 -1.74
N THR A 64 38.81 12.23 -1.76
CA THR A 64 39.77 12.49 -2.84
C THR A 64 40.73 11.34 -3.13
N ASP A 65 41.02 10.47 -2.15
CA ASP A 65 42.13 9.50 -2.32
C ASP A 65 41.72 8.02 -2.18
N LYS A 66 40.48 7.69 -1.85
CA LYS A 66 40.12 6.32 -1.44
C LYS A 66 38.94 5.66 -2.19
N VAL A 67 38.11 6.40 -2.92
CA VAL A 67 36.87 5.87 -3.50
C VAL A 67 36.71 6.30 -4.96
N LYS A 68 36.18 5.40 -5.81
CA LYS A 68 35.89 5.71 -7.23
C LYS A 68 34.90 6.86 -7.33
N LYS A 69 35.14 7.82 -8.23
CA LYS A 69 34.25 8.98 -8.47
C LYS A 69 32.76 8.62 -8.63
N ARG A 70 32.48 7.50 -9.31
CA ARG A 70 31.10 7.00 -9.49
C ARG A 70 30.42 6.63 -8.17
N THR A 71 31.16 6.05 -7.22
CA THR A 71 30.67 5.68 -5.89
C THR A 71 30.36 6.92 -5.08
N ILE A 72 31.23 7.94 -5.13
CA ILE A 72 31.01 9.23 -4.47
C ILE A 72 29.73 9.90 -5.00
N SER A 73 29.58 9.98 -6.32
CA SER A 73 28.37 10.55 -6.93
C SER A 73 27.09 9.81 -6.53
N SER A 74 27.15 8.48 -6.43
CA SER A 74 26.02 7.67 -5.98
C SER A 74 25.67 7.92 -4.51
N HIS A 75 26.68 7.99 -3.63
CA HIS A 75 26.46 8.30 -2.21
C HIS A 75 25.90 9.71 -2.03
N LEU A 76 26.45 10.69 -2.74
CA LEU A 76 25.99 12.06 -2.70
C LEU A 76 24.51 12.18 -3.15
N ALA A 77 24.15 11.49 -4.25
CA ALA A 77 22.77 11.46 -4.72
C ALA A 77 21.82 10.90 -3.65
N GLN A 78 22.19 9.79 -3.00
CA GLN A 78 21.37 9.19 -1.95
C GLN A 78 21.27 10.07 -0.69
N ILE A 79 22.36 10.75 -0.30
CA ILE A 79 22.34 11.72 0.81
C ILE A 79 21.44 12.91 0.47
N ARG A 80 21.54 13.45 -0.75
CA ARG A 80 20.68 14.55 -1.20
C ARG A 80 19.21 14.15 -1.20
N THR A 81 18.87 13.00 -1.76
CA THR A 81 17.51 12.46 -1.71
C THR A 81 17.02 12.32 -0.27
N PHE A 82 17.83 11.77 0.63
CA PHE A 82 17.44 11.60 2.02
C PHE A 82 17.21 12.93 2.75
N ILE A 83 18.01 13.97 2.47
CA ILE A 83 17.92 15.28 3.12
C ILE A 83 16.83 16.15 2.50
N TYR A 84 16.78 16.24 1.16
CA TYR A 84 15.99 17.29 0.48
C TYR A 84 14.72 16.77 -0.20
N ASP A 85 14.70 15.51 -0.70
CA ASP A 85 13.59 15.00 -1.49
C ASP A 85 12.55 14.31 -0.62
N ILE A 86 12.97 13.52 0.40
CA ILE A 86 12.06 12.89 1.36
C ILE A 86 11.47 13.98 2.27
N LYS A 87 10.14 14.04 2.38
CA LYS A 87 9.43 15.04 3.18
C LYS A 87 8.64 14.41 4.31
N ILE A 88 8.24 15.24 5.27
CA ILE A 88 7.27 14.85 6.31
C ILE A 88 5.95 14.52 5.62
N GLY A 89 5.33 13.40 5.99
CA GLY A 89 4.11 12.88 5.36
C GLY A 89 4.36 11.85 4.26
N ASP A 90 5.57 11.79 3.67
CA ASP A 90 5.93 10.75 2.71
C ASP A 90 5.90 9.37 3.35
N TRP A 91 5.61 8.36 2.54
CA TRP A 91 5.76 6.99 2.99
C TRP A 91 7.16 6.47 2.70
N VAL A 92 7.66 5.72 3.66
CA VAL A 92 8.94 5.04 3.57
C VAL A 92 8.76 3.54 3.85
N LEU A 93 9.41 2.73 3.06
CA LEU A 93 9.47 1.29 3.22
C LEU A 93 10.87 0.88 3.64
N THR A 94 10.93 -0.06 4.58
CA THR A 94 12.18 -0.73 4.93
C THR A 94 12.04 -2.24 4.78
N VAL A 95 13.10 -2.91 4.34
CA VAL A 95 13.09 -4.33 4.01
C VAL A 95 13.90 -5.11 5.05
N GLY A 96 13.28 -6.12 5.63
CA GLY A 96 13.92 -7.04 6.56
C GLY A 96 13.68 -8.51 6.21
N GLY A 97 14.20 -9.41 7.01
CA GLY A 97 14.08 -10.86 6.79
C GLY A 97 12.63 -11.37 6.79
N ARG A 98 11.74 -10.71 7.52
CA ARG A 98 10.31 -11.09 7.63
C ARG A 98 9.43 -10.47 6.55
N GLY A 99 9.89 -9.45 5.83
CA GLY A 99 9.09 -8.74 4.84
C GLY A 99 9.44 -7.27 4.72
N VAL A 100 8.45 -6.47 4.35
CA VAL A 100 8.55 -5.03 4.18
C VAL A 100 7.70 -4.33 5.23
N ARG A 101 8.28 -3.37 5.94
CA ARG A 101 7.56 -2.53 6.87
C ARG A 101 7.27 -1.18 6.24
N TYR A 102 6.05 -0.73 6.36
CA TYR A 102 5.57 0.56 5.91
C TYR A 102 5.66 1.56 7.05
N GLY A 103 6.04 2.79 6.75
CA GLY A 103 6.10 3.86 7.73
C GLY A 103 5.83 5.22 7.09
N ARG A 104 5.46 6.18 7.92
CA ARG A 104 5.27 7.57 7.54
C ARG A 104 6.39 8.42 8.16
N VAL A 105 7.02 9.24 7.35
CA VAL A 105 8.04 10.18 7.82
C VAL A 105 7.38 11.28 8.66
N ILE A 106 7.84 11.47 9.90
CA ILE A 106 7.26 12.41 10.85
C ILE A 106 8.24 13.50 11.30
N GLY A 107 9.49 13.47 10.82
CA GLY A 107 10.52 14.43 11.23
C GLY A 107 11.45 14.85 10.11
N ASN A 108 12.07 16.01 10.31
CA ASN A 108 13.14 16.51 9.45
C ASN A 108 14.40 15.64 9.57
N PRO A 109 15.34 15.71 8.60
CA PRO A 109 16.63 15.05 8.76
C PRO A 109 17.39 15.66 9.94
N TYR A 110 18.06 14.84 10.70
CA TYR A 110 18.90 15.27 11.82
C TYR A 110 20.15 14.41 11.91
N ILE A 111 21.14 14.91 12.62
CA ILE A 111 22.39 14.20 12.93
C ILE A 111 22.43 13.89 14.41
N SER A 112 22.73 12.65 14.73
CA SER A 112 22.98 12.21 16.11
C SER A 112 24.09 11.18 16.12
N LYS A 113 25.06 11.36 17.02
CA LYS A 113 26.14 10.42 17.28
C LYS A 113 25.76 9.32 18.27
N GLU A 114 24.62 9.45 18.91
CA GLU A 114 24.12 8.43 19.81
C GLU A 114 23.94 7.10 19.07
N LYS A 115 24.55 6.03 19.61
CA LYS A 115 24.36 4.68 19.07
C LYS A 115 23.00 4.16 19.47
N LEU A 116 22.23 3.69 18.51
CA LEU A 116 20.95 3.07 18.78
C LEU A 116 21.15 1.58 19.04
N ARG A 117 20.77 1.14 20.24
CA ARG A 117 20.95 -0.23 20.72
C ARG A 117 19.65 -1.02 20.62
N VAL A 118 19.73 -2.23 20.09
CA VAL A 118 18.66 -3.23 20.17
C VAL A 118 19.18 -4.42 20.97
N ILE A 119 18.45 -4.80 22.01
CA ILE A 119 18.76 -5.95 22.87
C ILE A 119 17.91 -7.12 22.37
N TYR A 120 18.54 -8.20 21.96
CA TYR A 120 17.88 -9.40 21.47
C TYR A 120 17.64 -10.42 22.58
N ASP A 121 18.49 -10.41 23.61
CA ASP A 121 18.39 -11.29 24.74
C ASP A 121 18.97 -10.61 25.98
N HIS A 122 18.15 -10.44 27.01
CA HIS A 122 18.52 -9.79 28.26
C HIS A 122 19.39 -10.70 29.15
N GLU A 123 19.20 -12.02 29.11
CA GLU A 123 19.94 -12.97 29.94
C GLU A 123 21.37 -13.11 29.45
N THR A 124 21.55 -13.31 28.15
CA THR A 124 22.87 -13.46 27.53
C THR A 124 23.53 -12.13 27.16
N GLN A 125 22.89 -10.99 27.45
CA GLN A 125 23.39 -9.65 27.09
C GLN A 125 23.64 -9.51 25.57
N ARG A 126 22.93 -10.24 24.75
CA ARG A 126 23.06 -10.18 23.30
C ARG A 126 22.40 -8.92 22.76
N TYR A 127 23.20 -8.02 22.24
CA TYR A 127 22.73 -6.75 21.67
C TYR A 127 23.46 -6.42 20.36
N SER A 128 22.92 -5.44 19.63
CA SER A 128 23.57 -4.83 18.47
C SER A 128 23.41 -3.32 18.52
N ASP A 129 24.47 -2.61 18.17
CA ASP A 129 24.50 -1.15 18.10
C ASP A 129 24.51 -0.70 16.63
N MET A 130 23.66 0.27 16.30
CA MET A 130 23.65 0.96 15.02
C MET A 130 24.31 2.33 15.18
N ASP A 131 25.39 2.54 14.42
CA ASP A 131 26.16 3.76 14.37
C ASP A 131 25.97 4.46 13.01
N MET A 132 24.75 4.93 12.76
CA MET A 132 24.36 5.73 11.60
C MET A 132 23.91 7.10 12.07
N HIS A 133 24.61 8.16 11.64
CA HIS A 133 24.42 9.50 12.21
C HIS A 133 23.29 10.29 11.53
N LEU A 134 23.17 10.21 10.21
CA LEU A 134 22.12 10.91 9.47
C LEU A 134 20.80 10.13 9.56
N ARG A 135 19.80 10.72 10.20
CA ARG A 135 18.54 10.06 10.58
C ARG A 135 17.32 10.90 10.24
N ARG A 136 16.15 10.25 10.18
CA ARG A 136 14.82 10.84 10.20
C ARG A 136 13.89 10.00 11.06
N ASN A 137 12.96 10.65 11.74
CA ASN A 137 11.92 9.96 12.51
C ASN A 137 10.82 9.44 11.61
N VAL A 138 10.37 8.23 11.91
CA VAL A 138 9.33 7.50 11.17
C VAL A 138 8.34 6.88 12.14
N GLN A 139 7.07 7.06 11.86
CA GLN A 139 6.00 6.30 12.51
C GLN A 139 5.77 5.02 11.71
N TRP A 140 6.21 3.89 12.26
CA TRP A 140 6.08 2.60 11.61
C TRP A 140 4.69 2.03 11.76
N GLY A 141 4.12 1.58 10.64
CA GLY A 141 2.86 0.87 10.49
C GLY A 141 3.04 -0.63 10.31
N PRO A 142 2.23 -1.27 9.43
CA PRO A 142 2.20 -2.71 9.28
C PRO A 142 3.45 -3.28 8.63
N VAL A 143 3.69 -4.56 8.91
CA VAL A 143 4.65 -5.40 8.21
C VAL A 143 3.89 -6.29 7.23
N ILE A 144 4.22 -6.20 5.95
CA ILE A 144 3.68 -7.09 4.93
C ILE A 144 4.71 -8.17 4.65
N HIS A 145 4.34 -9.43 4.90
CA HIS A 145 5.19 -10.58 4.61
C HIS A 145 5.49 -10.65 3.11
N ARG A 146 6.70 -11.11 2.78
CA ARG A 146 7.18 -11.12 1.39
C ARG A 146 6.26 -11.89 0.43
N GLU A 147 5.66 -12.96 0.89
CA GLU A 147 4.69 -13.79 0.13
C GLU A 147 3.37 -13.08 -0.17
N LYS A 148 3.04 -12.02 0.59
CA LYS A 148 1.82 -11.21 0.42
C LYS A 148 2.08 -9.94 -0.40
N LEU A 149 3.31 -9.70 -0.84
CA LEU A 149 3.65 -8.52 -1.64
C LEU A 149 3.31 -8.76 -3.11
N PRO A 150 2.71 -7.79 -3.80
CA PRO A 150 2.50 -7.85 -5.24
C PRO A 150 3.83 -8.03 -6.00
N TYR A 151 3.79 -8.81 -7.08
CA TYR A 151 5.01 -9.13 -7.86
C TYR A 151 5.72 -7.87 -8.39
N GLY A 152 4.97 -6.88 -8.84
CA GLY A 152 5.52 -5.59 -9.29
C GLY A 152 6.35 -4.91 -8.22
N LEU A 153 5.87 -4.95 -6.96
CA LEU A 153 6.59 -4.40 -5.82
C LEU A 153 7.83 -5.24 -5.47
N ILE A 154 7.71 -6.59 -5.47
CA ILE A 154 8.85 -7.48 -5.25
C ILE A 154 9.97 -7.20 -6.27
N ARG A 155 9.61 -6.97 -7.55
CA ARG A 155 10.57 -6.63 -8.60
C ARG A 155 11.23 -5.28 -8.35
N ALA A 156 10.47 -4.25 -8.01
CA ALA A 156 10.99 -2.93 -7.68
C ALA A 156 11.95 -2.97 -6.48
N LEU A 157 11.64 -3.79 -5.49
CA LEU A 157 12.48 -3.99 -4.31
C LEU A 157 13.79 -4.75 -4.57
N LYS A 158 14.07 -5.23 -5.79
CA LYS A 158 15.37 -5.84 -6.15
C LYS A 158 16.46 -4.80 -6.49
N ALA A 159 16.11 -3.51 -6.58
CA ALA A 159 17.12 -2.44 -6.81
C ALA A 159 18.21 -2.48 -5.72
N ASN A 160 19.46 -2.29 -6.12
CA ASN A 160 20.62 -2.38 -5.20
C ASN A 160 20.95 -1.05 -4.47
N GLN A 161 20.09 -0.05 -4.60
CA GLN A 161 20.30 1.26 -3.94
C GLN A 161 19.81 1.23 -2.49
N THR A 162 20.50 1.99 -1.62
CA THR A 162 20.09 2.14 -0.22
C THR A 162 18.84 3.02 -0.10
N VAL A 163 18.77 4.12 -0.88
CA VAL A 163 17.62 5.00 -0.97
C VAL A 163 17.17 5.10 -2.42
N PHE A 164 15.90 4.85 -2.67
CA PHE A 164 15.30 5.02 -4.01
C PHE A 164 13.80 5.25 -3.95
N ASN A 165 13.26 5.81 -5.02
CA ASN A 165 11.88 6.20 -5.17
C ASN A 165 11.02 5.04 -5.69
N LEU A 166 9.78 4.94 -5.20
CA LEU A 166 8.76 3.97 -5.60
C LEU A 166 7.48 4.60 -6.19
N ASP A 167 7.50 5.88 -6.56
CA ASP A 167 6.30 6.58 -7.05
C ASP A 167 5.64 5.85 -8.23
N LYS A 168 6.42 5.18 -9.08
CA LYS A 168 5.89 4.38 -10.20
C LYS A 168 5.11 3.12 -9.78
N ASN A 169 5.21 2.73 -8.52
CA ASN A 169 4.59 1.54 -7.94
C ASN A 169 3.61 1.90 -6.81
N TRP A 170 3.16 3.14 -6.77
CA TRP A 170 2.30 3.63 -5.69
C TRP A 170 1.02 2.78 -5.57
N ASP A 171 0.38 2.43 -6.69
CA ASP A 171 -0.82 1.60 -6.73
C ASP A 171 -0.58 0.23 -6.06
N ALA A 172 0.54 -0.42 -6.36
CA ALA A 172 0.92 -1.69 -5.75
C ALA A 172 1.12 -1.59 -4.23
N LEU A 173 1.60 -0.44 -3.73
CA LEU A 173 1.73 -0.19 -2.29
C LEU A 173 0.36 -0.18 -1.62
N TYR A 174 -0.59 0.57 -2.17
CA TYR A 174 -1.95 0.65 -1.61
C TYR A 174 -2.70 -0.67 -1.74
N HIS A 175 -2.65 -1.33 -2.88
CA HIS A 175 -3.25 -2.64 -3.08
C HIS A 175 -2.72 -3.72 -2.12
N SER A 176 -1.51 -3.56 -1.59
CA SER A 176 -0.95 -4.52 -0.63
C SER A 176 -1.55 -4.40 0.78
N ILE A 177 -2.11 -3.23 1.15
CA ILE A 177 -2.54 -2.91 2.51
C ILE A 177 -4.00 -2.46 2.64
N TYR A 178 -4.59 -1.88 1.59
CA TYR A 178 -5.98 -1.41 1.61
C TYR A 178 -6.88 -2.27 0.75
N PRO A 179 -8.04 -2.69 1.27
CA PRO A 179 -9.06 -3.38 0.46
C PRO A 179 -9.74 -2.46 -0.56
N ALA A 180 -9.89 -1.17 -0.22
CA ALA A 180 -10.41 -0.14 -1.11
C ALA A 180 -9.75 1.21 -0.82
N PHE A 181 -9.46 1.96 -1.88
CA PHE A 181 -8.91 3.32 -1.79
C PHE A 181 -9.27 4.12 -3.03
N THR A 182 -9.19 5.45 -2.94
CA THR A 182 -9.44 6.36 -4.05
C THR A 182 -8.21 7.17 -4.37
N PHE A 183 -8.05 7.48 -5.64
CA PHE A 183 -7.07 8.43 -6.14
C PHE A 183 -7.68 9.18 -7.32
N GLU A 184 -7.76 10.49 -7.20
CA GLU A 184 -8.48 11.36 -8.14
C GLU A 184 -9.96 10.94 -8.25
N ASP A 185 -10.45 10.64 -9.47
CA ASP A 185 -11.81 10.23 -9.78
C ASP A 185 -11.98 8.71 -9.87
N ARG A 186 -11.03 7.94 -9.33
CA ARG A 186 -11.01 6.49 -9.45
C ARG A 186 -11.11 5.80 -8.11
N LEU A 187 -11.90 4.74 -8.08
CA LEU A 187 -11.97 3.79 -6.99
C LEU A 187 -11.12 2.55 -7.32
N TYR A 188 -10.29 2.15 -6.41
CA TYR A 188 -9.42 0.99 -6.49
C TYR A 188 -9.87 -0.06 -5.47
N LEU A 189 -10.02 -1.30 -5.93
CA LEU A 189 -10.42 -2.44 -5.10
C LEU A 189 -9.37 -3.54 -5.19
N SER A 190 -9.04 -4.15 -4.05
CA SER A 190 -7.94 -5.11 -3.92
C SER A 190 -8.46 -6.48 -3.49
N LEU A 191 -8.19 -7.52 -4.26
CA LEU A 191 -8.43 -8.92 -3.89
C LEU A 191 -7.12 -9.70 -3.90
N LYS A 192 -7.02 -10.68 -3.01
CA LYS A 192 -5.92 -11.65 -2.97
C LYS A 192 -6.46 -13.06 -3.14
N ILE A 193 -5.88 -13.79 -4.07
CA ILE A 193 -6.08 -15.24 -4.19
C ILE A 193 -5.07 -15.90 -3.26
N THR A 194 -5.56 -16.62 -2.25
CA THR A 194 -4.69 -17.28 -1.26
C THR A 194 -4.66 -18.81 -1.43
N SER A 195 -5.42 -19.36 -2.37
CA SER A 195 -5.33 -20.77 -2.74
C SER A 195 -3.89 -21.09 -3.17
N LYS A 196 -3.42 -22.29 -2.78
CA LYS A 196 -2.16 -22.86 -3.24
C LYS A 196 -2.38 -23.94 -4.29
N ASP A 197 -3.63 -24.28 -4.54
CA ASP A 197 -4.05 -25.29 -5.50
C ASP A 197 -4.14 -24.70 -6.91
N GLU A 198 -4.22 -25.56 -7.92
CA GLU A 198 -4.43 -25.14 -9.31
C GLU A 198 -5.75 -24.37 -9.45
N ILE A 199 -5.70 -23.22 -10.11
CA ILE A 199 -6.87 -22.36 -10.33
C ILE A 199 -7.58 -22.80 -11.60
N LYS A 200 -8.85 -23.23 -11.45
CA LYS A 200 -9.70 -23.62 -12.59
C LYS A 200 -10.19 -22.39 -13.34
N ASN A 201 -10.20 -22.45 -14.68
CA ASN A 201 -10.73 -21.37 -15.53
C ASN A 201 -12.15 -20.96 -15.15
N TYR A 202 -13.01 -21.93 -14.81
CA TYR A 202 -14.37 -21.63 -14.35
C TYR A 202 -14.41 -20.74 -13.11
N SER A 203 -13.51 -20.95 -12.16
CA SER A 203 -13.45 -20.10 -10.94
C SER A 203 -13.02 -18.67 -11.27
N VAL A 204 -12.11 -18.49 -12.22
CA VAL A 204 -11.68 -17.18 -12.71
C VAL A 204 -12.83 -16.45 -13.41
N THR A 205 -13.50 -17.15 -14.34
CA THR A 205 -14.65 -16.58 -15.08
C THR A 205 -15.79 -16.21 -14.11
N SER A 206 -16.09 -17.06 -13.14
CA SER A 206 -17.10 -16.77 -12.11
C SER A 206 -16.75 -15.53 -11.31
N LEU A 207 -15.47 -15.33 -10.95
CA LEU A 207 -15.03 -14.15 -10.23
C LEU A 207 -15.24 -12.88 -11.04
N PHE A 208 -14.90 -12.88 -12.33
CA PHE A 208 -15.13 -11.69 -13.19
C PHE A 208 -16.63 -11.42 -13.38
N ASN A 209 -17.44 -12.46 -13.53
CA ASN A 209 -18.89 -12.28 -13.61
C ASN A 209 -19.45 -11.65 -12.32
N ILE A 210 -18.99 -12.10 -11.14
CA ILE A 210 -19.37 -11.48 -9.85
C ILE A 210 -18.98 -10.00 -9.81
N LEU A 211 -17.81 -9.62 -10.29
CA LEU A 211 -17.37 -8.23 -10.32
C LEU A 211 -18.24 -7.37 -11.23
N ASN A 212 -18.65 -7.89 -12.39
CA ASN A 212 -19.60 -7.23 -13.26
C ASN A 212 -20.98 -7.10 -12.59
N ASP A 213 -21.47 -8.17 -11.96
CA ASP A 213 -22.73 -8.14 -11.21
C ASP A 213 -22.71 -7.07 -10.10
N VAL A 214 -21.61 -6.96 -9.35
CA VAL A 214 -21.43 -5.94 -8.31
C VAL A 214 -21.46 -4.52 -8.89
N GLU A 215 -20.86 -4.29 -10.05
CA GLU A 215 -20.92 -2.99 -10.72
C GLU A 215 -22.35 -2.63 -11.13
N ILE A 216 -23.05 -3.57 -11.75
CA ILE A 216 -24.44 -3.35 -12.20
C ILE A 216 -25.36 -3.09 -11.01
N ILE A 217 -25.29 -3.94 -9.98
CA ILE A 217 -26.06 -3.78 -8.75
C ILE A 217 -25.86 -2.37 -8.16
N GLY A 218 -24.61 -1.92 -8.05
CA GLY A 218 -24.30 -0.59 -7.53
C GLY A 218 -24.89 0.53 -8.37
N LYS A 219 -24.79 0.44 -9.71
CA LYS A 219 -25.31 1.44 -10.65
C LYS A 219 -26.84 1.46 -10.68
N GLU A 220 -27.49 0.29 -10.71
CA GLU A 220 -28.96 0.18 -10.74
C GLU A 220 -29.60 0.67 -9.44
N ILE A 221 -29.07 0.28 -8.28
CA ILE A 221 -29.54 0.80 -7.00
C ILE A 221 -29.39 2.33 -6.93
N SER A 222 -28.28 2.86 -7.44
CA SER A 222 -28.09 4.32 -7.47
C SER A 222 -29.10 5.04 -8.37
N ARG A 223 -29.50 4.43 -9.48
CA ARG A 223 -30.41 5.04 -10.47
C ARG A 223 -31.89 4.86 -10.11
N HIS A 224 -32.26 3.67 -9.68
CA HIS A 224 -33.64 3.24 -9.56
C HIS A 224 -34.06 2.94 -8.12
N GLY A 225 -33.13 2.95 -7.18
CA GLY A 225 -33.38 2.58 -5.78
C GLY A 225 -33.60 1.06 -5.60
N ASP A 226 -33.58 0.28 -6.68
CA ASP A 226 -33.81 -1.17 -6.70
C ASP A 226 -33.12 -1.87 -7.87
N VAL A 227 -33.04 -3.20 -7.79
CA VAL A 227 -32.55 -4.07 -8.86
C VAL A 227 -33.52 -5.23 -8.99
N ASP A 228 -33.99 -5.45 -10.19
CA ASP A 228 -34.74 -6.65 -10.54
C ASP A 228 -33.75 -7.81 -10.79
N THR A 229 -33.69 -8.73 -9.83
CA THR A 229 -32.76 -9.87 -9.89
C THR A 229 -33.09 -10.87 -10.97
N GLU A 230 -34.38 -10.98 -11.36
CA GLU A 230 -34.82 -11.88 -12.43
C GLU A 230 -34.33 -11.38 -13.80
N HIS A 231 -34.24 -10.07 -14.00
CA HIS A 231 -33.82 -9.44 -15.24
C HIS A 231 -32.34 -9.00 -15.24
N LEU A 232 -31.57 -9.31 -14.21
CA LEU A 232 -30.17 -8.86 -14.09
C LEU A 232 -29.28 -9.31 -15.26
N ASP A 233 -29.55 -10.48 -15.86
CA ASP A 233 -28.82 -10.96 -17.03
C ASP A 233 -29.11 -10.09 -18.29
N SER A 234 -30.35 -9.66 -18.49
CA SER A 234 -30.69 -8.75 -19.59
C SER A 234 -30.15 -7.34 -19.37
N VAL A 235 -30.08 -6.91 -18.12
CA VAL A 235 -29.41 -5.64 -17.77
C VAL A 235 -27.91 -5.74 -18.05
N LEU A 236 -27.26 -6.86 -17.74
CA LEU A 236 -25.86 -7.08 -18.08
C LEU A 236 -25.62 -7.02 -19.60
N GLU A 237 -26.48 -7.65 -20.39
CA GLU A 237 -26.42 -7.59 -21.86
C GLU A 237 -26.50 -6.14 -22.36
N ASP A 238 -27.46 -5.34 -21.87
CA ASP A 238 -27.57 -3.91 -22.21
C ASP A 238 -26.31 -3.12 -21.83
N TYR A 239 -25.72 -3.41 -20.65
CA TYR A 239 -24.48 -2.75 -20.22
C TYR A 239 -23.30 -3.09 -21.10
N VAL A 240 -23.20 -4.35 -21.56
CA VAL A 240 -22.15 -4.80 -22.47
C VAL A 240 -22.34 -4.20 -23.87
N GLU A 241 -23.56 -4.27 -24.43
CA GLU A 241 -23.86 -3.74 -25.76
C GLU A 241 -23.61 -2.22 -25.87
N ASN A 242 -23.89 -1.48 -24.79
CA ASN A 242 -23.75 -0.03 -24.75
C ASN A 242 -22.44 0.46 -24.09
N ASP A 243 -21.45 -0.41 -23.87
CA ASP A 243 -20.14 -0.10 -23.27
C ASP A 243 -20.25 0.68 -21.94
N LYS A 244 -21.20 0.27 -21.09
CA LYS A 244 -21.49 0.94 -19.81
C LYS A 244 -20.71 0.37 -18.63
N LEU A 245 -20.05 -0.78 -18.79
CA LEU A 245 -19.17 -1.35 -17.74
C LEU A 245 -17.88 -0.58 -17.69
N THR A 246 -17.46 -0.20 -16.47
CA THR A 246 -16.28 0.65 -16.24
C THR A 246 -15.19 -0.02 -15.43
N ILE A 247 -15.47 -1.18 -14.83
CA ILE A 247 -14.45 -1.94 -14.08
C ILE A 247 -13.37 -2.43 -15.03
N THR A 248 -12.14 -2.03 -14.77
CA THR A 248 -10.94 -2.60 -15.40
C THR A 248 -10.17 -3.43 -14.40
N THR A 249 -9.61 -4.55 -14.83
CA THR A 249 -8.93 -5.49 -13.94
C THR A 249 -7.48 -5.72 -14.37
N LYS A 250 -6.56 -5.59 -13.42
CA LYS A 250 -5.18 -6.11 -13.52
C LYS A 250 -5.10 -7.36 -12.63
N ALA A 251 -4.83 -8.51 -13.21
CA ALA A 251 -4.80 -9.75 -12.45
C ALA A 251 -3.50 -10.54 -12.65
N GLN A 252 -3.01 -11.14 -11.58
CA GLN A 252 -1.95 -12.13 -11.60
C GLN A 252 -2.50 -13.43 -11.04
N PHE A 253 -2.82 -14.38 -11.93
CA PHE A 253 -3.33 -15.70 -11.55
C PHE A 253 -2.19 -16.66 -11.22
N HIS A 254 -1.42 -16.32 -10.20
CA HIS A 254 -0.52 -17.25 -9.53
C HIS A 254 -1.19 -17.74 -8.23
N SER A 255 -0.68 -18.80 -7.66
CA SER A 255 -1.09 -19.32 -6.36
C SER A 255 0.05 -19.09 -5.34
N PRO A 256 0.01 -18.05 -4.53
CA PRO A 256 -0.99 -16.97 -4.40
C PRO A 256 -0.90 -15.89 -5.49
N GLY A 257 -1.98 -15.09 -5.67
CA GLY A 257 -2.08 -14.04 -6.68
C GLY A 257 -2.83 -12.80 -6.24
N ASP A 258 -2.76 -11.75 -7.04
CA ASP A 258 -3.42 -10.47 -6.79
C ASP A 258 -4.38 -10.12 -7.91
N ILE A 259 -5.52 -9.53 -7.56
CA ILE A 259 -6.50 -8.99 -8.51
C ILE A 259 -6.81 -7.57 -8.08
N TRP A 260 -6.54 -6.62 -8.96
CA TRP A 260 -6.75 -5.20 -8.75
C TRP A 260 -7.80 -4.70 -9.71
N ASN A 261 -8.87 -4.16 -9.16
CA ASN A 261 -9.95 -3.59 -9.93
C ASN A 261 -9.89 -2.08 -9.84
N VAL A 262 -10.09 -1.40 -10.96
CA VAL A 262 -10.15 0.05 -11.04
C VAL A 262 -11.47 0.43 -11.69
N ILE A 263 -12.22 1.29 -11.03
CA ILE A 263 -13.50 1.83 -11.47
C ILE A 263 -13.32 3.31 -11.71
N SER A 264 -13.59 3.76 -12.92
CA SER A 264 -13.55 5.18 -13.27
C SER A 264 -14.93 5.79 -13.09
N GLY A 265 -15.04 6.89 -12.33
CA GLY A 265 -16.24 7.67 -12.13
C GLY A 265 -16.23 8.97 -12.91
N GLY A 266 -17.33 9.71 -12.88
CA GLY A 266 -17.40 11.07 -13.40
C GLY A 266 -16.58 12.05 -12.56
N LEU A 267 -16.24 13.19 -13.13
CA LEU A 267 -15.42 14.25 -12.52
C LEU A 267 -15.98 14.73 -11.17
N GLY A 268 -15.31 14.44 -10.09
CA GLY A 268 -15.47 15.02 -8.75
C GLY A 268 -16.38 14.24 -7.82
N ASN A 269 -16.05 13.86 -6.66
CA ASN A 269 -16.69 13.05 -5.62
C ASN A 269 -17.00 11.60 -6.01
N ILE A 270 -16.76 10.70 -5.07
CA ILE A 270 -17.19 9.30 -5.21
C ILE A 270 -18.71 9.31 -5.39
N ASP A 271 -19.18 8.98 -6.59
CA ASP A 271 -20.61 8.87 -6.87
C ASP A 271 -21.26 7.84 -5.92
N ASN A 272 -22.51 8.04 -5.54
CA ASN A 272 -23.23 7.14 -4.63
C ASN A 272 -23.14 5.66 -5.06
N TRP A 273 -23.14 5.39 -6.38
CA TRP A 273 -23.05 4.03 -6.90
C TRP A 273 -21.70 3.34 -6.58
N MET A 274 -20.60 4.07 -6.52
CA MET A 274 -19.30 3.50 -6.10
C MET A 274 -19.34 3.06 -4.63
N THR A 275 -20.04 3.80 -3.79
CA THR A 275 -20.26 3.42 -2.39
C THR A 275 -21.02 2.09 -2.29
N TYR A 276 -22.07 1.90 -3.12
CA TYR A 276 -22.81 0.64 -3.16
C TYR A 276 -21.95 -0.53 -3.66
N ILE A 277 -21.06 -0.30 -4.65
CA ILE A 277 -20.09 -1.29 -5.09
C ILE A 277 -19.16 -1.70 -3.94
N VAL A 278 -18.59 -0.74 -3.20
CA VAL A 278 -17.72 -1.03 -2.06
C VAL A 278 -18.43 -1.85 -1.00
N VAL A 279 -19.71 -1.56 -0.74
CA VAL A 279 -20.52 -2.32 0.21
C VAL A 279 -20.74 -3.75 -0.28
N ALA A 280 -21.20 -3.94 -1.52
CA ALA A 280 -21.40 -5.27 -2.13
C ALA A 280 -20.11 -6.07 -2.17
N TYR A 281 -19.02 -5.43 -2.56
CA TYR A 281 -17.67 -6.02 -2.59
C TYR A 281 -17.21 -6.48 -1.21
N SER A 282 -17.45 -5.69 -0.19
CA SER A 282 -17.08 -6.02 1.18
C SER A 282 -17.93 -7.13 1.77
N MET A 283 -19.21 -7.22 1.37
CA MET A 283 -20.10 -8.32 1.75
C MET A 283 -19.64 -9.65 1.13
N LEU A 284 -19.23 -9.62 -0.13
CA LEU A 284 -18.78 -10.82 -0.84
C LEU A 284 -17.42 -11.33 -0.38
N PHE A 285 -16.47 -10.42 -0.16
CA PHE A 285 -15.06 -10.77 0.04
C PHE A 285 -14.52 -10.40 1.42
N GLY A 286 -15.26 -9.58 2.19
CA GLY A 286 -14.89 -9.16 3.54
C GLY A 286 -15.04 -10.28 4.56
N ASN A 287 -14.35 -10.14 5.67
CA ASN A 287 -14.65 -10.92 6.87
C ASN A 287 -15.58 -10.10 7.79
N GLN A 288 -16.24 -10.76 8.74
CA GLN A 288 -17.21 -10.14 9.67
C GLN A 288 -16.63 -8.99 10.54
N LYS A 289 -15.32 -8.78 10.53
CA LYS A 289 -14.63 -7.73 11.28
C LYS A 289 -14.59 -6.38 10.56
N LEU A 290 -14.90 -6.36 9.26
CA LEU A 290 -14.94 -5.11 8.51
C LEU A 290 -16.27 -4.42 8.78
N GLY A 291 -16.28 -3.42 9.65
CA GLY A 291 -17.45 -2.59 9.96
C GLY A 291 -17.91 -1.79 8.74
N PHE A 292 -19.23 -1.64 8.59
CA PHE A 292 -19.87 -0.86 7.50
C PHE A 292 -20.51 0.44 8.02
N ASP A 293 -20.21 0.81 9.25
CA ASP A 293 -20.92 1.92 9.90
C ASP A 293 -20.61 3.25 9.20
N GLY A 294 -21.69 3.96 8.84
CA GLY A 294 -21.63 5.34 8.36
C GLY A 294 -21.66 5.57 6.84
N PHE A 295 -21.64 4.52 5.96
CA PHE A 295 -21.61 4.73 4.50
C PHE A 295 -23.00 4.75 3.85
N ILE A 296 -23.88 3.84 4.25
CA ILE A 296 -25.25 3.71 3.75
C ILE A 296 -26.19 3.30 4.88
N ASP A 297 -27.48 3.62 4.71
CA ASP A 297 -28.49 3.23 5.68
C ASP A 297 -28.69 1.72 5.73
N LEU A 298 -29.26 1.25 6.85
CA LEU A 298 -29.42 -0.18 7.12
C LEU A 298 -30.32 -0.88 6.09
N GLN A 299 -31.37 -0.20 5.62
CA GLN A 299 -32.32 -0.76 4.68
C GLN A 299 -31.67 -1.00 3.31
N THR A 300 -30.97 -0.02 2.78
CA THR A 300 -30.21 -0.16 1.52
C THR A 300 -29.14 -1.24 1.62
N ARG A 301 -28.45 -1.33 2.77
CA ARG A 301 -27.47 -2.38 3.02
C ARG A 301 -28.08 -3.77 3.01
N GLN A 302 -29.23 -3.96 3.68
CA GLN A 302 -29.92 -5.24 3.68
C GLN A 302 -30.37 -5.63 2.28
N LYS A 303 -30.88 -4.69 1.50
CA LYS A 303 -31.28 -4.89 0.13
C LYS A 303 -30.12 -5.37 -0.77
N ILE A 304 -28.98 -4.69 -0.70
CA ILE A 304 -27.76 -5.11 -1.44
C ILE A 304 -27.40 -6.55 -1.05
N TRP A 305 -27.47 -6.87 0.26
CA TRP A 305 -27.15 -8.21 0.75
C TRP A 305 -28.08 -9.27 0.17
N ASP A 306 -29.37 -9.04 0.15
CA ASP A 306 -30.36 -9.98 -0.34
C ASP A 306 -30.17 -10.25 -1.84
N ILE A 307 -29.93 -9.21 -2.64
CA ILE A 307 -29.63 -9.30 -4.07
C ILE A 307 -28.35 -10.08 -4.33
N VAL A 308 -27.28 -9.76 -3.60
CA VAL A 308 -25.98 -10.45 -3.72
C VAL A 308 -26.12 -11.92 -3.37
N LEU A 309 -26.85 -12.27 -2.28
CA LEU A 309 -27.06 -13.65 -1.88
C LEU A 309 -27.85 -14.45 -2.92
N GLU A 310 -28.91 -13.86 -3.47
CA GLU A 310 -29.71 -14.47 -4.51
C GLU A 310 -28.86 -14.76 -5.76
N ARG A 311 -28.08 -13.77 -6.19
CA ARG A 311 -27.19 -13.92 -7.33
C ARG A 311 -26.11 -14.98 -7.11
N MET A 312 -25.54 -15.01 -5.92
CA MET A 312 -24.55 -16.04 -5.52
C MET A 312 -25.13 -17.46 -5.62
N LYS A 313 -26.40 -17.64 -5.21
CA LYS A 313 -27.10 -18.95 -5.27
C LYS A 313 -27.44 -19.32 -6.69
N SER A 314 -28.08 -18.44 -7.45
CA SER A 314 -28.56 -18.69 -8.82
C SER A 314 -27.45 -19.06 -9.79
N LYS A 315 -26.28 -18.45 -9.66
CA LYS A 315 -25.10 -18.68 -10.54
C LYS A 315 -24.07 -19.65 -9.97
N HIS A 316 -24.28 -20.24 -8.80
CA HIS A 316 -23.37 -21.16 -8.13
C HIS A 316 -21.96 -20.59 -7.89
N TYR A 317 -21.82 -19.28 -7.69
CA TYR A 317 -20.55 -18.60 -7.52
C TYR A 317 -19.81 -18.97 -6.23
N GLN A 318 -20.55 -19.37 -5.19
CA GLN A 318 -19.98 -19.70 -3.89
C GLN A 318 -18.84 -20.70 -3.98
N LYS A 319 -19.06 -21.83 -4.71
CA LYS A 319 -18.04 -22.87 -4.89
C LYS A 319 -16.77 -22.35 -5.57
N SER A 320 -16.93 -21.39 -6.51
CA SER A 320 -15.80 -20.78 -7.21
C SER A 320 -14.99 -19.89 -6.29
N LEU A 321 -15.64 -19.05 -5.48
CA LEU A 321 -14.97 -18.19 -4.50
C LEU A 321 -14.24 -19.00 -3.43
N GLU A 322 -14.86 -20.07 -2.93
CA GLU A 322 -14.24 -21.01 -1.98
C GLU A 322 -12.96 -21.64 -2.56
N SER A 323 -12.97 -22.02 -3.84
CA SER A 323 -11.80 -22.60 -4.50
C SER A 323 -10.63 -21.61 -4.66
N LEU A 324 -10.92 -20.34 -4.88
CA LEU A 324 -9.93 -19.28 -4.99
C LEU A 324 -9.41 -18.81 -3.63
N LYS A 325 -10.15 -19.07 -2.55
CA LYS A 325 -9.86 -18.59 -1.19
C LYS A 325 -9.57 -17.08 -1.20
N ILE A 326 -10.50 -16.34 -1.80
CA ILE A 326 -10.38 -14.86 -1.93
C ILE A 326 -10.34 -14.22 -0.54
N GLN A 327 -9.44 -13.25 -0.38
CA GLN A 327 -9.30 -12.44 0.82
C GLN A 327 -9.06 -10.98 0.46
N LEU A 328 -9.52 -10.09 1.33
CA LEU A 328 -9.14 -8.67 1.29
C LEU A 328 -7.81 -8.45 2.01
N PRO A 329 -7.02 -7.44 1.62
CA PRO A 329 -5.93 -6.95 2.45
C PRO A 329 -6.46 -6.58 3.85
N ASP A 330 -5.82 -7.10 4.88
CA ASP A 330 -6.16 -6.87 6.29
C ASP A 330 -4.90 -6.43 7.02
N SER A 331 -4.64 -5.13 7.05
CA SER A 331 -3.46 -4.54 7.68
C SER A 331 -3.89 -3.37 8.58
N ASP A 332 -3.33 -3.27 9.78
CA ASP A 332 -3.51 -2.10 10.64
C ASP A 332 -2.75 -0.90 10.04
N THR A 333 -3.47 -0.02 9.38
CA THR A 333 -2.95 1.17 8.71
C THR A 333 -3.05 2.44 9.56
N SER A 334 -3.60 2.37 10.77
CA SER A 334 -3.86 3.52 11.65
C SER A 334 -2.66 4.45 11.87
N LYS A 335 -1.45 3.89 11.82
CA LYS A 335 -0.19 4.66 11.95
C LYS A 335 0.31 5.29 10.65
N LEU A 336 -0.28 4.96 9.51
CA LEU A 336 0.06 5.52 8.21
C LEU A 336 -0.84 6.70 7.83
N GLU A 337 -2.01 6.81 8.46
CA GLU A 337 -3.01 7.83 8.19
C GLU A 337 -2.64 9.17 8.85
N ASP A 338 -2.99 10.27 8.21
CA ASP A 338 -2.82 11.60 8.77
C ASP A 338 -3.90 11.84 9.83
N LYS A 339 -3.51 12.31 11.02
CA LYS A 339 -4.45 12.60 12.11
C LYS A 339 -5.38 13.79 11.83
N SER A 340 -5.27 14.43 10.68
CA SER A 340 -6.04 15.63 10.32
C SER A 340 -7.47 15.37 9.84
N ASN A 341 -7.89 14.12 9.65
CA ASN A 341 -9.23 13.81 9.12
C ASN A 341 -10.27 13.40 10.19
N ASP A 342 -9.95 13.47 11.48
CA ASP A 342 -10.92 13.15 12.55
C ASP A 342 -11.67 14.38 13.10
N GLN A 343 -11.56 15.56 12.42
CA GLN A 343 -12.31 16.78 12.76
C GLN A 343 -12.99 17.38 11.51
N GLN A 344 -13.94 16.66 10.97
CA GLN A 344 -15.05 17.26 10.19
C GLN A 344 -16.32 16.44 10.35
#